data_7bcf5ad7ef9d621a55c69bfe2d04db4b
#
_entry.id   7bcf5ad7ef9d621a55c69bfe2d04db4b
#
_cell.length_a   1.000
_cell.length_b   1.000
_cell.length_c   1.000
_cell.angle_alpha   90.00
_cell.angle_beta   90.00
_cell.angle_gamma   90.00
#
_symmetry.space_group_name_H-M   'P 1'
#
loop_
_entity.id
_entity.type
_entity.pdbx_description
1 polymer ?
#
loop_
_entity_poly.entity_id
_entity_poly.type
_entity_poly.pdbx_seq_one_letter_code
_entity_poly.pdbx_strand_id
1 'polypeptide(L)'
;MSFPHSDFSDVLRANEQFVDGFQHSELTGTAKKGLAIVTCMDSRISPLAVVGMQAGDAKILRNAGARVTDDVLRTLVLASYLLGVNRVLVMPHTDCRMASADEATIHSTIEEQFGVNTRSLEFRTVSDQRAALAIDVTRIRSYPLLQKGVSVAGAIYNVSTGQLEPVDC
;
A
#
# COMPACT_ATOMS: atom_id res chain seq x y z
N MET A 1 -30.23 3.85 -5.13
CA MET A 1 -29.82 3.66 -3.72
C MET A 1 -29.44 5.02 -3.16
N SER A 2 -29.91 5.39 -1.97
CA SER A 2 -29.49 6.61 -1.27
C SER A 2 -28.21 6.35 -0.47
N PHE A 3 -27.42 7.38 -0.21
CA PHE A 3 -26.23 7.29 0.66
C PHE A 3 -26.67 6.89 2.08
N PRO A 4 -26.03 5.89 2.74
CA PRO A 4 -26.40 5.42 4.07
C PRO A 4 -25.86 6.37 5.15
N HIS A 5 -26.52 7.53 5.32
CA HIS A 5 -26.08 8.61 6.20
C HIS A 5 -25.87 8.18 7.67
N SER A 6 -26.68 7.25 8.18
CA SER A 6 -26.53 6.76 9.55
C SER A 6 -25.19 6.09 9.81
N ASP A 7 -24.72 5.28 8.86
CA ASP A 7 -23.52 4.45 8.99
C ASP A 7 -22.20 5.23 8.78
N PHE A 8 -22.31 6.45 8.22
CA PHE A 8 -21.15 7.31 7.91
C PHE A 8 -21.28 8.70 8.56
N SER A 9 -22.14 8.87 9.54
CA SER A 9 -22.40 10.17 10.18
C SER A 9 -21.18 10.75 10.89
N ASP A 10 -20.33 9.91 11.48
CA ASP A 10 -19.07 10.26 12.11
C ASP A 10 -18.04 10.76 11.07
N VAL A 11 -17.95 10.08 9.93
CA VAL A 11 -17.06 10.43 8.81
C VAL A 11 -17.45 11.79 8.21
N LEU A 12 -18.74 11.99 7.95
CA LEU A 12 -19.23 13.25 7.37
C LEU A 12 -18.98 14.44 8.31
N ARG A 13 -19.27 14.28 9.60
CA ARG A 13 -19.02 15.31 10.60
C ARG A 13 -17.52 15.62 10.76
N ALA A 14 -16.65 14.60 10.73
CA ALA A 14 -15.21 14.81 10.77
C ALA A 14 -14.72 15.55 9.50
N ASN A 15 -15.31 15.25 8.34
CA ASN A 15 -14.98 15.95 7.10
C ASN A 15 -15.41 17.42 7.13
N GLU A 16 -16.56 17.77 7.71
CA GLU A 16 -16.96 19.18 7.90
C GLU A 16 -15.89 19.97 8.67
N GLN A 17 -15.36 19.38 9.76
CA GLN A 17 -14.25 19.99 10.53
C GLN A 17 -12.95 20.09 9.73
N PHE A 18 -12.66 19.09 8.89
CA PHE A 18 -11.48 19.09 8.01
C PHE A 18 -11.54 20.21 6.98
N VAL A 19 -12.72 20.50 6.43
CA VAL A 19 -12.93 21.55 5.43
C VAL A 19 -12.57 22.93 5.98
N ASP A 20 -12.86 23.22 7.25
CA ASP A 20 -12.56 24.51 7.89
C ASP A 20 -11.05 24.82 7.94
N GLY A 21 -10.22 23.78 7.99
CA GLY A 21 -8.76 23.90 8.02
C GLY A 21 -8.06 23.53 6.70
N PHE A 22 -8.81 23.34 5.60
CA PHE A 22 -8.24 22.81 4.35
C PHE A 22 -7.34 23.83 3.64
N GLN A 23 -6.07 23.47 3.43
CA GLN A 23 -5.03 24.32 2.84
C GLN A 23 -4.36 23.70 1.61
N HIS A 24 -4.97 22.68 0.99
CA HIS A 24 -4.34 21.90 -0.08
C HIS A 24 -4.94 22.11 -1.47
N SER A 25 -5.71 23.19 -1.67
CA SER A 25 -6.38 23.51 -2.94
C SER A 25 -5.41 23.68 -4.13
N GLU A 26 -4.18 24.13 -3.85
CA GLU A 26 -3.14 24.37 -4.87
C GLU A 26 -2.33 23.10 -5.23
N LEU A 27 -2.57 21.98 -4.55
CA LEU A 27 -1.85 20.73 -4.86
C LEU A 27 -2.34 20.16 -6.19
N THR A 28 -1.37 19.75 -7.03
CA THR A 28 -1.64 19.03 -8.27
C THR A 28 -1.63 17.52 -8.05
N GLY A 29 -2.07 16.75 -9.06
CA GLY A 29 -1.97 15.30 -9.04
C GLY A 29 -0.54 14.74 -9.17
N THR A 30 0.49 15.57 -9.31
CA THR A 30 1.89 15.15 -9.46
C THR A 30 2.54 14.87 -8.11
N ALA A 31 3.35 13.80 -8.01
CA ALA A 31 4.15 13.50 -6.83
C ALA A 31 5.35 14.46 -6.74
N LYS A 32 5.31 15.48 -5.88
CA LYS A 32 6.38 16.51 -5.79
C LYS A 32 7.76 15.94 -5.47
N LYS A 33 7.84 14.85 -4.72
CA LYS A 33 9.09 14.16 -4.35
C LYS A 33 9.42 12.97 -5.25
N GLY A 34 8.64 12.74 -6.31
CA GLY A 34 8.85 11.67 -7.28
C GLY A 34 8.71 10.25 -6.70
N LEU A 35 8.14 10.09 -5.50
CA LEU A 35 8.06 8.81 -4.80
C LEU A 35 6.67 8.17 -4.97
N ALA A 36 6.65 6.85 -5.18
CA ALA A 36 5.50 6.01 -4.91
C ALA A 36 5.83 5.00 -3.80
N ILE A 37 4.93 4.81 -2.85
CA ILE A 37 5.06 3.81 -1.78
C ILE A 37 3.98 2.76 -1.98
N VAL A 38 4.40 1.49 -2.10
CA VAL A 38 3.51 0.32 -2.06
C VAL A 38 3.59 -0.26 -0.66
N THR A 39 2.50 -0.19 0.11
CA THR A 39 2.51 -0.61 1.52
C THR A 39 1.23 -1.37 1.91
N CYS A 40 1.20 -1.88 3.13
CA CYS A 40 0.04 -2.60 3.65
C CYS A 40 -1.12 -1.65 3.98
N MET A 41 -2.35 -2.21 3.94
CA MET A 41 -3.56 -1.52 4.40
C MET A 41 -3.66 -1.39 5.92
N ASP A 42 -2.70 -1.89 6.68
CA ASP A 42 -2.66 -1.88 8.15
C ASP A 42 -2.86 -0.46 8.70
N SER A 43 -3.87 -0.30 9.56
CA SER A 43 -4.28 1.00 10.11
C SER A 43 -3.23 1.69 10.99
N ARG A 44 -2.23 0.95 11.48
CA ARG A 44 -1.11 1.48 12.28
C ARG A 44 -0.10 2.27 11.44
N ILE A 45 -0.18 2.18 10.10
CA ILE A 45 0.80 2.79 9.21
C ILE A 45 0.26 4.10 8.64
N SER A 46 0.96 5.20 8.89
CA SER A 46 0.80 6.47 8.18
C SER A 46 1.96 6.64 7.19
N PRO A 47 1.81 6.22 5.92
CA PRO A 47 2.96 6.07 5.02
C PRO A 47 3.73 7.35 4.77
N LEU A 48 3.03 8.49 4.65
CA LEU A 48 3.68 9.78 4.48
C LEU A 48 4.48 10.19 5.71
N ALA A 49 3.92 9.99 6.91
CA ALA A 49 4.60 10.32 8.17
C ALA A 49 5.87 9.48 8.36
N VAL A 50 5.83 8.17 8.03
CA VAL A 50 7.00 7.26 8.12
C VAL A 50 8.21 7.79 7.35
N VAL A 51 7.99 8.44 6.22
CA VAL A 51 9.07 8.96 5.35
C VAL A 51 9.25 10.49 5.43
N GLY A 52 8.62 11.15 6.42
CA GLY A 52 8.73 12.61 6.63
C GLY A 52 8.14 13.44 5.50
N MET A 53 7.06 12.96 4.88
CA MET A 53 6.38 13.61 3.76
C MET A 53 4.95 14.03 4.13
N GLN A 54 4.35 14.87 3.29
CA GLN A 54 3.00 15.39 3.46
C GLN A 54 2.16 15.23 2.17
N ALA A 55 0.90 15.62 2.23
CA ALA A 55 0.00 15.58 1.08
C ALA A 55 0.63 16.26 -0.15
N GLY A 56 0.55 15.62 -1.31
CA GLY A 56 1.16 16.08 -2.57
C GLY A 56 2.60 15.61 -2.82
N ASP A 57 3.32 15.10 -1.81
CA ASP A 57 4.73 14.71 -1.98
C ASP A 57 4.90 13.36 -2.67
N ALA A 58 4.06 12.39 -2.37
CA ALA A 58 4.19 11.01 -2.86
C ALA A 58 2.84 10.38 -3.25
N LYS A 59 2.91 9.30 -4.04
CA LYS A 59 1.77 8.41 -4.32
C LYS A 59 1.76 7.25 -3.33
N ILE A 60 0.60 6.94 -2.77
CA ILE A 60 0.45 5.85 -1.82
C ILE A 60 -0.48 4.79 -2.41
N LEU A 61 0.04 3.56 -2.56
CA LEU A 61 -0.71 2.37 -2.95
C LEU A 61 -0.77 1.42 -1.76
N ARG A 62 -1.97 0.92 -1.42
CA ARG A 62 -2.17 0.07 -0.26
C ARG A 62 -3.00 -1.16 -0.61
N ASN A 63 -2.54 -2.33 -0.16
CA ASN A 63 -3.30 -3.59 -0.22
C ASN A 63 -2.91 -4.52 0.94
N ALA A 64 -3.53 -5.70 1.02
CA ALA A 64 -3.17 -6.69 2.02
C ALA A 64 -1.72 -7.18 1.80
N GLY A 65 -0.84 -6.94 2.77
CA GLY A 65 0.54 -7.42 2.78
C GLY A 65 1.53 -6.65 1.91
N ALA A 66 1.18 -5.48 1.38
CA ALA A 66 2.05 -4.66 0.52
C ALA A 66 2.49 -5.39 -0.77
N ARG A 67 1.64 -6.30 -1.30
CA ARG A 67 2.01 -7.15 -2.44
C ARG A 67 1.92 -6.41 -3.77
N VAL A 68 2.88 -6.67 -4.65
CA VAL A 68 2.91 -6.12 -6.02
C VAL A 68 2.00 -6.97 -6.89
N THR A 69 0.74 -6.57 -6.99
CA THR A 69 -0.30 -7.18 -7.84
C THR A 69 -0.33 -6.53 -9.23
N ASP A 70 -1.11 -7.08 -10.14
CA ASP A 70 -1.28 -6.50 -11.48
C ASP A 70 -1.90 -5.09 -11.41
N ASP A 71 -2.77 -4.84 -10.44
CA ASP A 71 -3.33 -3.50 -10.20
C ASP A 71 -2.25 -2.50 -9.72
N VAL A 72 -1.34 -2.94 -8.85
CA VAL A 72 -0.18 -2.13 -8.44
C VAL A 72 0.70 -1.82 -9.65
N LEU A 73 1.02 -2.80 -10.49
CA LEU A 73 1.84 -2.59 -11.69
C LEU A 73 1.18 -1.61 -12.67
N ARG A 74 -0.12 -1.77 -12.97
CA ARG A 74 -0.91 -0.85 -13.79
C ARG A 74 -0.84 0.58 -13.23
N THR A 75 -1.01 0.72 -11.92
CA THR A 75 -0.99 2.02 -11.25
C THR A 75 0.39 2.67 -11.29
N LEU A 76 1.46 1.89 -11.11
CA LEU A 76 2.85 2.39 -11.21
C LEU A 76 3.22 2.83 -12.63
N VAL A 77 2.71 2.16 -13.67
CA VAL A 77 2.87 2.61 -15.06
C VAL A 77 2.27 4.00 -15.21
N LEU A 78 1.00 4.20 -14.85
CA LEU A 78 0.36 5.51 -14.90
C LEU A 78 1.15 6.56 -14.11
N ALA A 79 1.56 6.22 -12.89
CA ALA A 79 2.27 7.12 -11.99
C ALA A 79 3.64 7.54 -12.53
N SER A 80 4.38 6.62 -13.16
CA SER A 80 5.71 6.91 -13.71
C SER A 80 5.66 7.78 -14.96
N TYR A 81 4.68 7.58 -15.85
CA TYR A 81 4.58 8.39 -17.07
C TYR A 81 3.87 9.73 -16.88
N LEU A 82 2.83 9.79 -16.06
CA LEU A 82 1.91 10.93 -16.04
C LEU A 82 1.89 11.70 -14.71
N LEU A 83 2.38 11.11 -13.60
CA LEU A 83 2.24 11.69 -12.25
C LEU A 83 3.59 11.97 -11.57
N GLY A 84 4.68 11.98 -12.33
CA GLY A 84 6.01 12.42 -11.88
C GLY A 84 6.74 11.43 -10.96
N VAL A 85 6.33 10.15 -10.92
CA VAL A 85 7.01 9.13 -10.11
C VAL A 85 8.25 8.63 -10.83
N ASN A 86 9.42 8.73 -10.20
CA ASN A 86 10.71 8.24 -10.69
C ASN A 86 11.42 7.28 -9.71
N ARG A 87 10.79 7.01 -8.56
CA ARG A 87 11.26 6.02 -7.58
C ARG A 87 10.09 5.35 -6.85
N VAL A 88 10.24 4.07 -6.57
CA VAL A 88 9.23 3.25 -5.88
C VAL A 88 9.84 2.60 -4.66
N LEU A 89 9.17 2.69 -3.52
CA LEU A 89 9.49 1.99 -2.30
C LEU A 89 8.41 0.93 -2.04
N VAL A 90 8.78 -0.35 -2.00
CA VAL A 90 7.91 -1.43 -1.51
C VAL A 90 8.15 -1.58 -0.01
N MET A 91 7.13 -1.35 0.80
CA MET A 91 7.23 -1.21 2.26
C MET A 91 6.21 -2.13 2.97
N PRO A 92 6.47 -3.44 3.07
CA PRO A 92 5.78 -4.32 4.02
C PRO A 92 6.15 -3.95 5.46
N HIS A 93 5.52 -4.61 6.45
CA HIS A 93 5.74 -4.27 7.85
C HIS A 93 5.79 -5.52 8.75
N THR A 94 6.41 -5.41 9.91
CA THR A 94 6.41 -6.46 10.94
C THR A 94 5.01 -6.67 11.50
N ASP A 95 4.74 -7.85 12.08
CA ASP A 95 3.44 -8.21 12.67
C ASP A 95 2.27 -8.05 11.67
N CYS A 96 2.51 -8.44 10.41
CA CYS A 96 1.49 -8.39 9.37
C CYS A 96 0.62 -9.66 9.39
N ARG A 97 -0.71 -9.49 9.33
CA ARG A 97 -1.64 -10.64 9.26
C ARG A 97 -1.35 -11.56 8.07
N MET A 98 -0.90 -11.00 6.95
CA MET A 98 -0.53 -11.75 5.75
C MET A 98 0.73 -12.60 5.91
N ALA A 99 1.54 -12.36 6.96
CA ALA A 99 2.73 -13.13 7.30
C ALA A 99 2.52 -14.05 8.51
N SER A 100 1.33 -14.06 9.11
CA SER A 100 1.01 -14.83 10.33
C SER A 100 0.26 -16.14 10.06
N ALA A 101 -0.22 -16.38 8.84
CA ALA A 101 -0.95 -17.57 8.45
C ALA A 101 -0.75 -17.87 6.97
N ASP A 102 -0.83 -19.13 6.58
CA ASP A 102 -0.85 -19.53 5.18
C ASP A 102 -2.25 -19.36 4.55
N GLU A 103 -2.33 -19.48 3.23
CA GLU A 103 -3.60 -19.36 2.48
C GLU A 103 -4.65 -20.36 2.93
N ALA A 104 -4.26 -21.61 3.16
CA ALA A 104 -5.19 -22.67 3.55
C ALA A 104 -5.85 -22.33 4.91
N THR A 105 -5.06 -21.84 5.87
CA THR A 105 -5.54 -21.41 7.17
C THR A 105 -6.52 -20.23 7.05
N ILE A 106 -6.25 -19.24 6.20
CA ILE A 106 -7.15 -18.10 6.00
C ILE A 106 -8.47 -18.58 5.40
N HIS A 107 -8.43 -19.39 4.34
CA HIS A 107 -9.65 -19.92 3.72
C HIS A 107 -10.50 -20.76 4.69
N SER A 108 -9.86 -21.65 5.46
CA SER A 108 -10.56 -22.47 6.45
C SER A 108 -11.17 -21.62 7.57
N THR A 109 -10.44 -20.63 8.07
CA THR A 109 -10.95 -19.72 9.10
C THR A 109 -12.19 -18.96 8.63
N ILE A 110 -12.18 -18.44 7.41
CA ILE A 110 -13.35 -17.72 6.85
C ILE A 110 -14.54 -18.68 6.66
N GLU A 111 -14.28 -19.87 6.14
CA GLU A 111 -15.33 -20.85 5.91
C GLU A 111 -15.96 -21.34 7.24
N GLU A 112 -15.15 -21.62 8.25
CA GLU A 112 -15.61 -22.07 9.58
C GLU A 112 -16.39 -20.98 10.35
N GLN A 113 -15.93 -19.73 10.27
CA GLN A 113 -16.56 -18.65 11.05
C GLN A 113 -17.76 -18.00 10.34
N PHE A 114 -17.76 -17.96 9.01
CA PHE A 114 -18.73 -17.20 8.23
C PHE A 114 -19.49 -18.02 7.18
N GLY A 115 -19.15 -19.30 6.98
CA GLY A 115 -19.78 -20.17 6.00
C GLY A 115 -19.47 -19.80 4.54
N VAL A 116 -18.41 -19.02 4.28
CA VAL A 116 -18.06 -18.52 2.94
C VAL A 116 -16.83 -19.22 2.42
N ASN A 117 -16.94 -19.89 1.25
CA ASN A 117 -15.81 -20.50 0.57
C ASN A 117 -15.07 -19.44 -0.28
N THR A 118 -13.85 -19.13 0.11
CA THR A 118 -13.00 -18.12 -0.55
C THR A 118 -11.86 -18.72 -1.38
N ARG A 119 -11.83 -20.06 -1.62
CA ARG A 119 -10.72 -20.75 -2.30
C ARG A 119 -10.51 -20.36 -3.77
N SER A 120 -11.42 -19.58 -4.35
CA SER A 120 -11.24 -18.97 -5.67
C SER A 120 -10.41 -17.68 -5.64
N LEU A 121 -10.07 -17.15 -4.46
CA LEU A 121 -9.23 -15.97 -4.28
C LEU A 121 -7.80 -16.39 -3.91
N GLU A 122 -6.82 -15.63 -4.36
CA GLU A 122 -5.44 -15.68 -3.93
C GLU A 122 -5.16 -14.50 -3.01
N PHE A 123 -4.91 -14.76 -1.70
CA PHE A 123 -4.59 -13.72 -0.73
C PHE A 123 -3.13 -13.28 -0.80
N ARG A 124 -2.24 -14.11 -1.36
CA ARG A 124 -0.79 -13.88 -1.44
C ARG A 124 -0.14 -13.75 -0.08
N THR A 125 -0.42 -14.71 0.80
CA THR A 125 0.23 -14.81 2.10
C THR A 125 1.75 -14.96 1.95
N VAL A 126 2.48 -14.66 3.02
CA VAL A 126 3.94 -14.55 3.00
C VAL A 126 4.53 -15.41 4.11
N SER A 127 5.27 -16.45 3.78
CA SER A 127 6.01 -17.26 4.75
C SER A 127 7.38 -16.67 5.12
N ASP A 128 8.02 -15.99 4.16
CA ASP A 128 9.28 -15.26 4.32
C ASP A 128 9.12 -13.84 3.76
N GLN A 129 9.08 -12.86 4.65
CA GLN A 129 8.81 -11.47 4.28
C GLN A 129 9.94 -10.84 3.46
N ARG A 130 11.20 -11.20 3.72
CA ARG A 130 12.35 -10.69 2.96
C ARG A 130 12.39 -11.28 1.56
N ALA A 131 12.17 -12.58 1.43
CA ALA A 131 12.09 -13.25 0.13
C ALA A 131 10.92 -12.72 -0.71
N ALA A 132 9.75 -12.54 -0.10
CA ALA A 132 8.58 -11.98 -0.80
C ALA A 132 8.82 -10.53 -1.25
N LEU A 133 9.47 -9.70 -0.42
CA LEU A 133 9.84 -8.34 -0.77
C LEU A 133 10.80 -8.31 -1.97
N ALA A 134 11.82 -9.16 -1.98
CA ALA A 134 12.76 -9.27 -3.09
C ALA A 134 12.06 -9.67 -4.41
N ILE A 135 11.11 -10.60 -4.35
CA ILE A 135 10.27 -10.98 -5.51
C ILE A 135 9.44 -9.78 -5.98
N ASP A 136 8.78 -9.08 -5.09
CA ASP A 136 7.92 -7.93 -5.40
C ASP A 136 8.74 -6.75 -6.00
N VAL A 137 9.91 -6.46 -5.46
CA VAL A 137 10.84 -5.45 -6.01
C VAL A 137 11.32 -5.86 -7.41
N THR A 138 11.72 -7.13 -7.58
CA THR A 138 12.13 -7.68 -8.89
C THR A 138 10.99 -7.60 -9.90
N ARG A 139 9.75 -7.89 -9.49
CA ARG A 139 8.57 -7.82 -10.35
C ARG A 139 8.36 -6.42 -10.92
N ILE A 140 8.58 -5.36 -10.13
CA ILE A 140 8.50 -3.98 -10.62
C ILE A 140 9.68 -3.68 -11.55
N ARG A 141 10.92 -4.00 -11.14
CA ARG A 141 12.14 -3.72 -11.92
C ARG A 141 12.12 -4.36 -13.30
N SER A 142 11.59 -5.58 -13.41
CA SER A 142 11.53 -6.33 -14.65
C SER A 142 10.26 -6.04 -15.49
N TYR A 143 9.35 -5.19 -15.00
CA TYR A 143 8.08 -4.95 -15.69
C TYR A 143 8.31 -4.14 -16.98
N PRO A 144 8.03 -4.70 -18.17
CA PRO A 144 8.45 -4.10 -19.44
C PRO A 144 7.72 -2.79 -19.78
N LEU A 145 6.55 -2.55 -19.16
CA LEU A 145 5.75 -1.34 -19.40
C LEU A 145 6.06 -0.21 -18.43
N LEU A 146 6.89 -0.44 -17.41
CA LEU A 146 7.30 0.63 -16.51
C LEU A 146 8.26 1.59 -17.22
N GLN A 147 8.18 2.88 -16.91
CA GLN A 147 9.10 3.89 -17.47
C GLN A 147 10.54 3.53 -17.13
N LYS A 148 11.43 3.63 -18.12
CA LYS A 148 12.86 3.36 -17.92
C LYS A 148 13.49 4.35 -16.94
N GLY A 149 14.38 3.86 -16.09
CA GLY A 149 15.11 4.67 -15.13
C GLY A 149 14.39 4.89 -13.80
N VAL A 150 13.21 4.30 -13.59
CA VAL A 150 12.56 4.31 -12.28
C VAL A 150 13.39 3.48 -11.30
N SER A 151 13.82 4.10 -10.19
CA SER A 151 14.50 3.40 -9.09
C SER A 151 13.51 2.64 -8.24
N VAL A 152 13.80 1.38 -7.89
CA VAL A 152 12.92 0.55 -7.05
C VAL A 152 13.72 -0.01 -5.88
N ALA A 153 13.22 0.16 -4.67
CA ALA A 153 13.82 -0.34 -3.43
C ALA A 153 12.79 -1.02 -2.54
N GLY A 154 13.26 -1.86 -1.63
CA GLY A 154 12.49 -2.53 -0.59
C GLY A 154 12.95 -2.12 0.80
N ALA A 155 12.02 -1.94 1.74
CA ALA A 155 12.32 -1.77 3.15
C ALA A 155 11.18 -2.32 4.01
N ILE A 156 11.48 -2.86 5.20
CA ILE A 156 10.49 -3.37 6.14
C ILE A 156 10.25 -2.32 7.23
N TYR A 157 8.99 -1.93 7.42
CA TYR A 157 8.59 -1.02 8.49
C TYR A 157 8.31 -1.81 9.78
N ASN A 158 8.95 -1.42 10.87
CA ASN A 158 8.69 -1.99 12.18
C ASN A 158 7.56 -1.21 12.88
N VAL A 159 6.39 -1.84 13.03
CA VAL A 159 5.20 -1.19 13.63
C VAL A 159 5.35 -0.89 15.11
N SER A 160 6.31 -1.51 15.80
CA SER A 160 6.55 -1.31 17.24
C SER A 160 7.54 -0.20 17.54
N THR A 161 8.50 0.04 16.63
CA THR A 161 9.59 1.02 16.84
C THR A 161 9.50 2.23 15.91
N GLY A 162 8.72 2.13 14.82
CA GLY A 162 8.69 3.14 13.77
C GLY A 162 9.89 3.11 12.82
N GLN A 163 10.81 2.17 13.00
CA GLN A 163 12.01 2.07 12.18
C GLN A 163 11.71 1.52 10.79
N LEU A 164 12.32 2.12 9.78
CA LEU A 164 12.34 1.61 8.41
C LEU A 164 13.68 0.92 8.16
N GLU A 165 13.66 -0.40 7.95
CA GLU A 165 14.82 -1.23 7.70
C GLU A 165 14.99 -1.48 6.19
N PRO A 166 16.02 -0.93 5.52
CA PRO A 166 16.33 -1.24 4.13
C PRO A 166 16.64 -2.72 3.93
N VAL A 167 16.20 -3.28 2.81
CA VAL A 167 16.48 -4.67 2.43
C VAL A 167 17.14 -4.68 1.06
N ASP A 168 18.30 -5.35 0.97
CA ASP A 168 18.97 -5.59 -0.30
C ASP A 168 18.15 -6.60 -1.12
N CYS A 169 17.69 -6.18 -2.31
CA CYS A 169 16.82 -6.94 -3.20
C CYS A 169 17.38 -7.00 -4.62
#